data_6aa5dba640779522f3b4530fd91f2d55
#
_entry.id   6aa5dba640779522f3b4530fd91f2d55
#
_cell.length_a   1.000
_cell.length_b   1.000
_cell.length_c   1.000
_cell.angle_alpha   90.00
_cell.angle_beta   90.00
_cell.angle_gamma   90.00
#
_symmetry.space_group_name_H-M   'P 1'
#
loop_
_entity.id
_entity.type
_entity.pdbx_description
1 polymer ?
#
loop_
_entity_poly.entity_id
_entity_poly.type
_entity_poly.pdbx_seq_one_letter_code
_entity_poly.pdbx_strand_id
1 'polypeptide(L)'
;MHTTGLNRRALLAAAAASLALTGCGFRPRGRFTVPFETVYLQMSDPSTLKWELRRHINAETNARVVDQMADADAILSIVSQSRSRVVQTYNDIGDAREYRLGWDVTFKLAAPDGYEYLPPTTLSARRDLPYTIRNYLSRETEEATLYRDIERDIVVQLMRRIEAAKAKAHAAAK
;
A
#
# COMPACT_ATOMS: atom_id res chain seq x y z
N MET A 1 46.35 40.09 -7.25
CA MET A 1 45.31 39.52 -8.12
C MET A 1 45.82 38.16 -8.61
N HIS A 2 45.45 37.04 -7.95
CA HIS A 2 45.81 35.71 -8.40
C HIS A 2 44.73 35.19 -9.34
N THR A 3 45.01 35.17 -10.63
CA THR A 3 44.21 34.48 -11.64
C THR A 3 44.54 33.00 -11.58
N THR A 4 43.69 32.22 -10.88
CA THR A 4 43.73 30.78 -10.90
C THR A 4 43.35 30.27 -12.29
N GLY A 5 44.34 29.94 -13.11
CA GLY A 5 44.14 29.27 -14.40
C GLY A 5 43.41 27.95 -14.20
N LEU A 6 42.17 27.85 -14.70
CA LEU A 6 41.42 26.60 -14.74
C LEU A 6 42.21 25.58 -15.59
N ASN A 7 42.79 24.59 -14.92
CA ASN A 7 43.51 23.52 -15.58
C ASN A 7 42.55 22.69 -16.44
N ARG A 8 42.84 22.55 -17.76
CA ARG A 8 42.05 21.67 -18.68
C ARG A 8 41.81 20.28 -18.12
N ARG A 9 42.78 19.75 -17.31
CA ARG A 9 42.63 18.46 -16.63
C ARG A 9 41.56 18.48 -15.54
N ALA A 10 41.37 19.60 -14.81
CA ALA A 10 40.33 19.74 -13.79
C ALA A 10 38.92 19.82 -14.43
N LEU A 11 38.78 20.48 -15.58
CA LEU A 11 37.54 20.53 -16.34
C LEU A 11 37.15 19.15 -16.90
N LEU A 12 38.10 18.38 -17.40
CA LEU A 12 37.87 17.00 -17.90
C LEU A 12 37.49 16.05 -16.75
N ALA A 13 38.15 16.19 -15.58
CA ALA A 13 37.78 15.40 -14.39
C ALA A 13 36.41 15.73 -13.86
N ALA A 14 36.01 17.01 -13.84
CA ALA A 14 34.67 17.44 -13.44
C ALA A 14 33.58 16.95 -14.41
N ALA A 15 33.87 16.98 -15.73
CA ALA A 15 32.95 16.43 -16.74
C ALA A 15 32.79 14.91 -16.63
N ALA A 16 33.86 14.16 -16.36
CA ALA A 16 33.82 12.72 -16.14
C ALA A 16 33.05 12.35 -14.84
N ALA A 17 33.25 13.13 -13.78
CA ALA A 17 32.50 12.93 -12.52
C ALA A 17 30.99 13.19 -12.66
N SER A 18 30.58 14.19 -13.46
CA SER A 18 29.15 14.46 -13.72
C SER A 18 28.48 13.38 -14.56
N LEU A 19 29.21 12.73 -15.50
CA LEU A 19 28.68 11.57 -16.23
C LEU A 19 28.53 10.31 -15.34
N ALA A 20 29.39 10.14 -14.33
CA ALA A 20 29.28 9.03 -13.40
C ALA A 20 28.09 9.14 -12.43
N LEU A 21 27.62 10.36 -12.12
CA LEU A 21 26.45 10.58 -11.26
C LEU A 21 25.11 10.32 -11.96
N THR A 22 25.05 10.33 -13.28
CA THR A 22 23.84 10.01 -14.04
C THR A 22 23.54 8.50 -14.11
N GLY A 23 24.48 7.65 -13.66
CA GLY A 23 24.36 6.19 -13.62
C GLY A 23 23.55 5.63 -12.45
N CYS A 24 23.18 6.45 -11.43
CA CYS A 24 22.20 6.04 -10.43
C CYS A 24 20.82 6.00 -11.10
N GLY A 25 20.38 4.82 -11.54
CA GLY A 25 19.11 4.58 -12.22
C GLY A 25 17.89 4.90 -11.32
N PHE A 26 17.76 6.15 -10.89
CA PHE A 26 16.57 6.66 -10.24
C PHE A 26 15.45 6.72 -11.27
N ARG A 27 14.73 5.60 -11.42
CA ARG A 27 13.45 5.60 -12.13
C ARG A 27 12.42 6.16 -11.16
N PRO A 28 11.84 7.34 -11.42
CA PRO A 28 10.65 7.77 -10.71
C PRO A 28 9.62 6.65 -10.86
N ARG A 29 9.03 6.23 -9.73
CA ARG A 29 7.98 5.22 -9.71
C ARG A 29 6.80 5.80 -10.48
N GLY A 30 6.73 5.49 -11.79
CA GLY A 30 5.63 5.89 -12.65
C GLY A 30 4.32 5.23 -12.21
N ARG A 31 3.21 5.71 -12.74
CA ARG A 31 1.92 5.03 -12.59
C ARG A 31 2.06 3.62 -13.14
N PHE A 32 1.60 2.63 -12.39
CA PHE A 32 1.57 1.26 -12.89
C PHE A 32 0.27 1.00 -13.66
N THR A 33 0.36 0.14 -14.66
CA THR A 33 -0.75 -0.17 -15.55
C THR A 33 -1.52 -1.38 -15.01
N VAL A 34 -2.81 -1.20 -14.81
CA VAL A 34 -3.76 -2.27 -14.49
C VAL A 34 -4.60 -2.62 -15.70
N PRO A 35 -5.19 -3.83 -15.79
CA PRO A 35 -5.92 -4.32 -16.98
C PRO A 35 -7.35 -3.77 -17.12
N PHE A 36 -7.71 -2.72 -16.42
CA PHE A 36 -9.03 -2.08 -16.43
C PHE A 36 -8.86 -0.56 -16.32
N GLU A 37 -9.85 0.21 -16.79
CA GLU A 37 -9.83 1.67 -16.74
C GLU A 37 -10.66 2.21 -15.58
N THR A 38 -11.70 1.48 -15.17
CA THR A 38 -12.60 1.88 -14.09
C THR A 38 -12.74 0.77 -13.06
N VAL A 39 -12.80 1.17 -11.77
CA VAL A 39 -12.98 0.22 -10.67
C VAL A 39 -14.01 0.75 -9.66
N TYR A 40 -14.93 -0.11 -9.28
CA TYR A 40 -15.87 0.14 -8.19
C TYR A 40 -15.37 -0.50 -6.90
N LEU A 41 -15.42 0.26 -5.79
CA LEU A 41 -15.01 -0.23 -4.47
C LEU A 41 -16.24 -0.69 -3.68
N GLN A 42 -16.49 -2.00 -3.71
CA GLN A 42 -17.60 -2.63 -2.98
C GLN A 42 -17.19 -2.92 -1.53
N MET A 43 -17.35 -1.93 -0.67
CA MET A 43 -17.08 -2.02 0.76
C MET A 43 -17.92 -0.99 1.53
N SER A 44 -18.06 -1.20 2.85
CA SER A 44 -18.87 -0.34 3.73
C SER A 44 -18.40 1.11 3.74
N ASP A 45 -19.34 2.06 3.79
CA ASP A 45 -19.12 3.47 4.03
C ASP A 45 -19.60 3.87 5.43
N PRO A 46 -18.94 4.82 6.13
CA PRO A 46 -17.61 5.38 5.81
C PRO A 46 -16.49 4.41 6.18
N SER A 47 -15.48 4.32 5.32
CA SER A 47 -14.31 3.47 5.55
C SER A 47 -13.03 4.22 5.20
N THR A 48 -12.10 4.34 6.14
CA THR A 48 -10.77 4.90 5.90
C THR A 48 -10.06 4.13 4.81
N LEU A 49 -10.18 2.79 4.81
CA LEU A 49 -9.63 1.91 3.79
C LEU A 49 -10.15 2.26 2.39
N LYS A 50 -11.46 2.51 2.23
CA LYS A 50 -12.06 2.92 0.95
C LYS A 50 -11.48 4.22 0.44
N TRP A 51 -11.34 5.20 1.33
CA TRP A 51 -10.79 6.51 0.99
C TRP A 51 -9.32 6.43 0.58
N GLU A 52 -8.49 5.69 1.33
CA GLU A 52 -7.08 5.48 1.04
C GLU A 52 -6.91 4.74 -0.29
N LEU A 53 -7.68 3.66 -0.53
CA LEU A 53 -7.64 2.93 -1.79
C LEU A 53 -8.03 3.80 -2.97
N ARG A 54 -9.12 4.61 -2.86
CA ARG A 54 -9.53 5.57 -3.90
C ARG A 54 -8.39 6.52 -4.23
N ARG A 55 -7.74 7.08 -3.21
CA ARG A 55 -6.62 8.00 -3.37
C ARG A 55 -5.45 7.35 -4.10
N HIS A 56 -5.04 6.15 -3.66
CA HIS A 56 -3.90 5.44 -4.25
C HIS A 56 -4.20 4.97 -5.68
N ILE A 57 -5.36 4.39 -5.94
CA ILE A 57 -5.74 3.96 -7.29
C ILE A 57 -5.70 5.15 -8.26
N ASN A 58 -6.37 6.25 -7.94
CA ASN A 58 -6.43 7.41 -8.82
C ASN A 58 -5.06 8.11 -9.02
N ALA A 59 -4.17 8.05 -8.02
CA ALA A 59 -2.85 8.69 -8.09
C ALA A 59 -1.77 7.83 -8.76
N GLU A 60 -1.78 6.53 -8.51
CA GLU A 60 -0.66 5.64 -8.82
C GLU A 60 -0.94 4.72 -10.02
N THR A 61 -2.20 4.60 -10.48
CA THR A 61 -2.56 3.72 -11.60
C THR A 61 -3.13 4.50 -12.80
N ASN A 62 -3.34 3.78 -13.91
CA ASN A 62 -4.10 4.29 -15.05
C ASN A 62 -5.61 4.23 -14.83
N ALA A 63 -6.08 3.49 -13.81
CA ALA A 63 -7.51 3.35 -13.51
C ALA A 63 -8.04 4.51 -12.64
N ARG A 64 -9.35 4.69 -12.68
CA ARG A 64 -10.10 5.62 -11.83
C ARG A 64 -11.18 4.90 -11.05
N VAL A 65 -11.43 5.35 -9.82
CA VAL A 65 -12.53 4.83 -9.01
C VAL A 65 -13.83 5.50 -9.41
N VAL A 66 -14.86 4.69 -9.70
CA VAL A 66 -16.22 5.12 -10.02
C VAL A 66 -17.16 4.90 -8.84
N ASP A 67 -18.26 5.66 -8.79
CA ASP A 67 -19.23 5.62 -7.70
C ASP A 67 -20.38 4.65 -7.95
N GLN A 68 -20.58 4.24 -9.20
CA GLN A 68 -21.62 3.28 -9.58
C GLN A 68 -20.99 2.00 -10.10
N MET A 69 -21.54 0.87 -9.65
CA MET A 69 -21.05 -0.47 -10.09
C MET A 69 -21.27 -0.69 -11.60
N ALA A 70 -22.32 -0.09 -12.16
CA ALA A 70 -22.64 -0.21 -13.58
C ALA A 70 -21.59 0.41 -14.51
N ASP A 71 -20.81 1.39 -14.01
CA ASP A 71 -19.78 2.11 -14.76
C ASP A 71 -18.39 1.49 -14.59
N ALA A 72 -18.28 0.34 -13.91
CA ALA A 72 -17.01 -0.26 -13.56
C ALA A 72 -16.63 -1.42 -14.50
N ASP A 73 -15.37 -1.42 -14.96
CA ASP A 73 -14.74 -2.57 -15.63
C ASP A 73 -14.29 -3.64 -14.63
N ALA A 74 -14.04 -3.22 -13.39
CA ALA A 74 -13.62 -4.11 -12.30
C ALA A 74 -14.30 -3.74 -10.98
N ILE A 75 -14.59 -4.75 -10.17
CA ILE A 75 -15.20 -4.61 -8.84
C ILE A 75 -14.24 -5.16 -7.81
N LEU A 76 -13.72 -4.29 -6.94
CA LEU A 76 -12.92 -4.66 -5.79
C LEU A 76 -13.85 -4.83 -4.59
N SER A 77 -14.03 -6.08 -4.14
CA SER A 77 -14.93 -6.42 -3.03
C SER A 77 -14.11 -6.86 -1.82
N ILE A 78 -14.44 -6.31 -0.65
CA ILE A 78 -13.97 -6.84 0.62
C ILE A 78 -14.92 -7.96 1.05
N VAL A 79 -14.39 -9.20 1.06
CA VAL A 79 -15.15 -10.41 1.42
C VAL A 79 -15.28 -10.53 2.94
N SER A 80 -14.18 -10.30 3.65
CA SER A 80 -14.17 -10.29 5.11
C SER A 80 -13.03 -9.43 5.64
N GLN A 81 -13.19 -8.95 6.86
CA GLN A 81 -12.14 -8.25 7.59
C GLN A 81 -12.23 -8.55 9.08
N SER A 82 -11.11 -8.71 9.74
CA SER A 82 -11.04 -9.00 11.17
C SER A 82 -9.84 -8.31 11.80
N ARG A 83 -10.08 -7.51 12.84
CA ARG A 83 -9.04 -6.94 13.70
C ARG A 83 -8.85 -7.85 14.91
N SER A 84 -7.61 -8.02 15.33
CA SER A 84 -7.26 -8.84 16.48
C SER A 84 -6.31 -8.08 17.41
N ARG A 85 -6.42 -8.38 18.71
CA ARG A 85 -5.50 -7.95 19.76
C ARG A 85 -5.24 -9.15 20.65
N VAL A 86 -4.01 -9.63 20.65
CA VAL A 86 -3.60 -10.84 21.37
C VAL A 86 -2.43 -10.50 22.29
N VAL A 87 -2.47 -11.00 23.54
CA VAL A 87 -1.33 -10.89 24.45
C VAL A 87 -0.19 -11.77 23.92
N GLN A 88 1.00 -11.20 23.76
CA GLN A 88 2.21 -11.89 23.32
C GLN A 88 3.06 -12.33 24.49
N THR A 89 3.22 -11.47 25.49
CA THR A 89 4.07 -11.74 26.63
C THR A 89 3.40 -11.28 27.93
N TYR A 90 3.72 -11.99 29.01
CA TYR A 90 3.31 -11.67 30.38
C TYR A 90 4.54 -11.32 31.20
N ASN A 91 4.37 -10.53 32.26
CA ASN A 91 5.40 -10.33 33.28
C ASN A 91 5.37 -11.49 34.30
N ASP A 92 6.29 -11.45 35.26
CA ASP A 92 6.46 -12.50 36.29
C ASP A 92 5.26 -12.65 37.24
N ILE A 93 4.36 -11.65 37.27
CA ILE A 93 3.14 -11.64 38.10
C ILE A 93 1.86 -11.90 37.27
N GLY A 94 2.01 -12.25 35.98
CA GLY A 94 0.90 -12.63 35.12
C GLY A 94 0.19 -11.49 34.38
N ASP A 95 0.67 -10.25 34.47
CA ASP A 95 0.11 -9.14 33.70
C ASP A 95 0.65 -9.14 32.27
N ALA A 96 -0.20 -8.73 31.34
CA ALA A 96 0.20 -8.57 29.95
C ALA A 96 1.30 -7.50 29.83
N ARG A 97 2.40 -7.84 29.15
CA ARG A 97 3.56 -6.97 28.90
C ARG A 97 3.61 -6.46 27.47
N GLU A 98 3.07 -7.21 26.55
CA GLU A 98 3.06 -6.88 25.14
C GLU A 98 1.81 -7.45 24.48
N TYR A 99 1.18 -6.64 23.61
CA TYR A 99 0.08 -7.06 22.77
C TYR A 99 0.53 -7.09 21.32
N ARG A 100 -0.02 -8.03 20.54
CA ARG A 100 0.06 -8.01 19.09
C ARG A 100 -1.28 -7.57 18.53
N LEU A 101 -1.26 -6.45 17.81
CA LEU A 101 -2.37 -5.95 17.03
C LEU A 101 -2.30 -6.55 15.63
N GLY A 102 -3.44 -6.90 15.08
CA GLY A 102 -3.51 -7.48 13.76
C GLY A 102 -4.74 -7.05 13.00
N TRP A 103 -4.63 -7.09 11.67
CA TRP A 103 -5.76 -6.95 10.77
C TRP A 103 -5.59 -7.90 9.59
N ASP A 104 -6.62 -8.72 9.39
CA ASP A 104 -6.77 -9.63 8.27
C ASP A 104 -7.88 -9.09 7.37
N VAL A 105 -7.59 -8.96 6.08
CA VAL A 105 -8.54 -8.48 5.07
C VAL A 105 -8.53 -9.45 3.91
N THR A 106 -9.67 -10.08 3.64
CA THR A 106 -9.87 -10.90 2.45
C THR A 106 -10.61 -10.08 1.41
N PHE A 107 -10.04 -9.97 0.24
CA PHE A 107 -10.59 -9.24 -0.88
C PHE A 107 -10.59 -10.08 -2.14
N LYS A 108 -11.40 -9.70 -3.13
CA LYS A 108 -11.38 -10.22 -4.50
C LYS A 108 -11.51 -9.08 -5.48
N LEU A 109 -11.01 -9.28 -6.70
CA LEU A 109 -11.14 -8.35 -7.81
C LEU A 109 -11.70 -9.11 -9.01
N ALA A 110 -12.87 -8.73 -9.48
CA ALA A 110 -13.55 -9.40 -10.59
C ALA A 110 -14.15 -8.37 -11.55
N ALA A 111 -14.33 -8.76 -12.82
CA ALA A 111 -15.12 -7.99 -13.75
C ALA A 111 -16.63 -8.18 -13.48
N PRO A 112 -17.51 -7.28 -13.98
CA PRO A 112 -18.95 -7.41 -13.82
C PRO A 112 -19.55 -8.69 -14.42
N ASP A 113 -18.91 -9.27 -15.43
CA ASP A 113 -19.31 -10.55 -16.07
C ASP A 113 -18.86 -11.80 -15.28
N GLY A 114 -18.19 -11.61 -14.12
CA GLY A 114 -17.73 -12.68 -13.26
C GLY A 114 -16.31 -13.16 -13.52
N TYR A 115 -15.60 -12.60 -14.49
CA TYR A 115 -14.18 -12.93 -14.67
C TYR A 115 -13.35 -12.45 -13.48
N GLU A 116 -12.58 -13.36 -12.87
CA GLU A 116 -11.76 -13.05 -11.70
C GLU A 116 -10.35 -12.61 -12.10
N TYR A 117 -10.04 -11.31 -11.95
CA TYR A 117 -8.67 -10.78 -12.03
C TYR A 117 -7.81 -11.29 -10.86
N LEU A 118 -8.40 -11.29 -9.65
CA LEU A 118 -7.79 -11.82 -8.42
C LEU A 118 -8.86 -12.61 -7.65
N PRO A 119 -8.62 -13.91 -7.42
CA PRO A 119 -9.51 -14.71 -6.57
C PRO A 119 -9.43 -14.22 -5.10
N PRO A 120 -10.37 -14.65 -4.25
CA PRO A 120 -10.33 -14.30 -2.85
C PRO A 120 -8.96 -14.53 -2.22
N THR A 121 -8.34 -13.44 -1.75
CA THR A 121 -6.96 -13.40 -1.24
C THR A 121 -6.96 -12.68 0.08
N THR A 122 -6.34 -13.28 1.10
CA THR A 122 -6.20 -12.68 2.43
C THR A 122 -4.87 -11.95 2.55
N LEU A 123 -4.93 -10.69 2.98
CA LEU A 123 -3.79 -9.90 3.40
C LEU A 123 -3.78 -9.79 4.91
N SER A 124 -2.59 -9.79 5.49
CA SER A 124 -2.38 -9.69 6.92
C SER A 124 -1.30 -8.68 7.24
N ALA A 125 -1.56 -7.83 8.23
CA ALA A 125 -0.54 -6.97 8.81
C ALA A 125 -0.62 -7.01 10.34
N ARG A 126 0.53 -6.91 10.99
CA ARG A 126 0.67 -7.03 12.44
C ARG A 126 1.60 -5.95 12.98
N ARG A 127 1.34 -5.49 14.22
CA ARG A 127 2.23 -4.58 14.98
C ARG A 127 2.22 -4.99 16.44
N ASP A 128 3.37 -4.92 17.06
CA ASP A 128 3.50 -5.17 18.49
C ASP A 128 3.32 -3.84 19.25
N LEU A 129 2.52 -3.88 20.32
CA LEU A 129 2.21 -2.77 21.19
C LEU A 129 2.80 -3.10 22.58
N PRO A 130 3.94 -2.47 22.97
CA PRO A 130 4.52 -2.63 24.29
C PRO A 130 3.57 -2.10 25.37
N TYR A 131 3.37 -2.88 26.42
CA TYR A 131 2.51 -2.52 27.53
C TYR A 131 3.35 -2.02 28.71
N THR A 132 3.25 -0.73 29.02
CA THR A 132 3.83 -0.16 30.23
C THR A 132 2.71 0.45 31.09
N ILE A 133 2.56 0.00 32.32
CA ILE A 133 1.51 0.41 33.25
C ILE A 133 1.49 1.94 33.48
N ARG A 134 2.63 2.62 33.29
CA ARG A 134 2.78 4.07 33.57
C ARG A 134 2.08 4.99 32.55
N ASN A 135 1.67 4.52 31.39
CA ASN A 135 1.17 5.36 30.29
C ASN A 135 -0.25 5.03 29.88
N TYR A 136 -1.17 4.89 30.85
CA TYR A 136 -2.56 4.52 30.57
C TYR A 136 -3.26 5.46 29.58
N LEU A 137 -3.04 6.78 29.70
CA LEU A 137 -3.69 7.79 28.85
C LEU A 137 -3.11 7.88 27.42
N SER A 138 -1.86 7.49 27.21
CA SER A 138 -1.23 7.50 25.88
C SER A 138 -1.53 6.24 25.07
N ARG A 139 -2.01 5.19 25.72
CA ARG A 139 -2.19 3.86 25.12
C ARG A 139 -3.23 3.83 23.98
N GLU A 140 -4.39 4.45 24.20
CA GLU A 140 -5.44 4.49 23.18
C GLU A 140 -4.96 5.21 21.91
N THR A 141 -4.20 6.28 22.09
CA THR A 141 -3.59 7.05 21.00
C THR A 141 -2.53 6.23 20.25
N GLU A 142 -1.71 5.48 21.00
CA GLU A 142 -0.67 4.62 20.45
C GLU A 142 -1.29 3.44 19.69
N GLU A 143 -2.27 2.76 20.28
CA GLU A 143 -3.01 1.68 19.63
C GLU A 143 -3.70 2.15 18.34
N ALA A 144 -4.37 3.31 18.38
CA ALA A 144 -5.00 3.91 17.21
C ALA A 144 -3.96 4.28 16.13
N THR A 145 -2.77 4.67 16.52
CA THR A 145 -1.67 4.97 15.58
C THR A 145 -1.16 3.70 14.91
N LEU A 146 -0.94 2.64 15.69
CA LEU A 146 -0.52 1.34 15.16
C LEU A 146 -1.56 0.72 14.22
N TYR A 147 -2.86 0.86 14.52
CA TYR A 147 -3.90 0.41 13.58
C TYR A 147 -3.89 1.22 12.27
N ARG A 148 -3.59 2.51 12.30
CA ARG A 148 -3.40 3.31 11.06
C ARG A 148 -2.18 2.85 10.25
N ASP A 149 -1.11 2.44 10.94
CA ASP A 149 0.08 1.89 10.27
C ASP A 149 -0.20 0.52 9.65
N ILE A 150 -0.95 -0.34 10.36
CA ILE A 150 -1.44 -1.62 9.83
C ILE A 150 -2.31 -1.39 8.59
N GLU A 151 -3.21 -0.41 8.63
CA GLU A 151 -4.10 -0.05 7.51
C GLU A 151 -3.31 0.38 6.28
N ARG A 152 -2.30 1.25 6.45
CA ARG A 152 -1.40 1.65 5.35
C ARG A 152 -0.66 0.46 4.74
N ASP A 153 -0.20 -0.47 5.57
CA ASP A 153 0.46 -1.68 5.08
C ASP A 153 -0.49 -2.57 4.26
N ILE A 154 -1.74 -2.72 4.71
CA ILE A 154 -2.78 -3.45 3.96
C ILE A 154 -3.03 -2.77 2.61
N VAL A 155 -3.17 -1.43 2.57
CA VAL A 155 -3.33 -0.68 1.32
C VAL A 155 -2.17 -0.92 0.37
N VAL A 156 -0.94 -0.81 0.85
CA VAL A 156 0.28 -1.04 0.03
C VAL A 156 0.33 -2.48 -0.50
N GLN A 157 0.00 -3.47 0.33
CA GLN A 157 -0.04 -4.87 -0.09
C GLN A 157 -1.12 -5.10 -1.14
N LEU A 158 -2.32 -4.50 -0.95
CA LEU A 158 -3.44 -4.61 -1.87
C LEU A 158 -3.09 -3.98 -3.23
N MET A 159 -2.50 -2.77 -3.24
CA MET A 159 -2.05 -2.10 -4.45
C MET A 159 -1.03 -2.97 -5.23
N ARG A 160 -0.07 -3.61 -4.54
CA ARG A 160 0.87 -4.55 -5.18
C ARG A 160 0.18 -5.77 -5.78
N ARG A 161 -0.90 -6.27 -5.15
CA ARG A 161 -1.68 -7.39 -5.70
C ARG A 161 -2.47 -6.96 -6.94
N ILE A 162 -3.05 -5.76 -6.92
CA ILE A 162 -3.74 -5.18 -8.08
C ILE A 162 -2.75 -4.98 -9.24
N GLU A 163 -1.55 -4.45 -8.97
CA GLU A 163 -0.48 -4.30 -9.97
C GLU A 163 -0.07 -5.64 -10.59
N ALA A 164 0.01 -6.69 -9.76
CA ALA A 164 0.34 -8.04 -10.20
C ALA A 164 -0.83 -8.77 -10.88
N ALA A 165 -2.05 -8.23 -10.83
CA ALA A 165 -3.20 -8.77 -11.51
C ALA A 165 -2.95 -8.69 -13.02
N LYS A 166 -2.56 -9.82 -13.62
CA LYS A 166 -2.27 -9.88 -15.05
C LYS A 166 -3.56 -9.66 -15.81
N ALA A 167 -3.48 -8.84 -16.84
CA ALA A 167 -4.44 -8.84 -17.94
C ALA A 167 -4.46 -10.24 -18.60
N LYS A 168 -5.08 -11.22 -17.96
CA LYS A 168 -5.39 -12.46 -18.63
C LYS A 168 -6.46 -12.13 -19.66
N ALA A 169 -6.11 -12.27 -20.94
CA ALA A 169 -6.96 -12.61 -22.10
C ALA A 169 -8.48 -12.32 -22.06
N HIS A 170 -8.95 -11.43 -21.18
CA HIS A 170 -10.36 -10.99 -21.23
C HIS A 170 -10.63 -10.20 -22.52
N ALA A 171 -9.61 -9.51 -23.05
CA ALA A 171 -9.69 -8.82 -24.34
C ALA A 171 -9.72 -9.76 -25.56
N ALA A 172 -9.37 -11.02 -25.42
CA ALA A 172 -9.38 -12.01 -26.51
C ALA A 172 -10.70 -12.80 -26.60
N ALA A 173 -11.65 -12.56 -25.68
CA ALA A 173 -12.94 -13.26 -25.62
C ALA A 173 -14.15 -12.38 -25.98
N LYS A 174 -13.89 -11.14 -26.46
CA LYS A 174 -14.91 -10.26 -27.06
C LYS A 174 -14.77 -10.26 -28.59
#